data_bca901ee6591bc473abd741cad662fe3
#
_entry.id   bca901ee6591bc473abd741cad662fe3
#
_cell.length_a   1.000
_cell.length_b   1.000
_cell.length_c   1.000
_cell.angle_alpha   90.00
_cell.angle_beta   90.00
_cell.angle_gamma   90.00
#
_symmetry.space_group_name_H-M   'P 1'
#
loop_
_entity.id
_entity.type
_entity.pdbx_description
1 polymer ?
#
loop_
_entity_poly.entity_id
_entity_poly.type
_entity_poly.pdbx_seq_one_letter_code
_entity_poly.pdbx_strand_id
1 'polypeptide(L)'
;SSWGGAERMSVNVAVALKKAGHDVDVYAARVGGEAERGINVVKVEETGFISALKVLSFNARVRKLLRHNDYDVVLGFTQVFPLDVYRASGGVHEHWLRLQYPNPLFRAFKYVTSLVHLAMVWIERNIAKPENHGFVITNSKLVKGHVRQYLGVNDSDIRVVYNGIDHGLFNQEVKKFRSETRAALGIPDNDVVALYVSNNWIRKGLDTVLRAMRDVKG
;
A
#
# COMPACT_ATOMS: atom_id res chain seq x y z
N SER A 1 -2.94 -16.82 4.00
CA SER A 1 -3.47 -15.82 3.08
C SER A 1 -2.33 -14.95 2.57
N SER A 2 -2.21 -14.80 1.24
CA SER A 2 -1.16 -14.04 0.57
C SER A 2 -1.43 -12.53 0.48
N TRP A 3 -2.17 -11.97 1.41
CA TRP A 3 -2.58 -10.56 1.41
C TRP A 3 -1.44 -9.68 1.94
N GLY A 4 -1.07 -8.66 1.16
CA GLY A 4 -0.14 -7.62 1.61
C GLY A 4 -0.80 -6.65 2.60
N GLY A 5 0.02 -5.78 3.21
CA GLY A 5 -0.49 -4.82 4.20
C GLY A 5 -1.45 -3.77 3.60
N ALA A 6 -1.32 -3.44 2.31
CA ALA A 6 -2.19 -2.48 1.64
C ALA A 6 -3.60 -3.06 1.40
N GLU A 7 -3.67 -4.31 0.94
CA GLU A 7 -4.93 -5.01 0.72
C GLU A 7 -5.68 -5.22 2.03
N ARG A 8 -4.98 -5.63 3.09
CA ARG A 8 -5.58 -5.77 4.42
C ARG A 8 -6.14 -4.44 4.95
N MET A 9 -5.42 -3.34 4.71
CA MET A 9 -5.88 -2.01 5.11
C MET A 9 -7.14 -1.60 4.34
N SER A 10 -7.22 -1.84 3.02
CA SER A 10 -8.41 -1.50 2.23
C SER A 10 -9.65 -2.25 2.71
N VAL A 11 -9.52 -3.54 3.02
CA VAL A 11 -10.60 -4.36 3.60
C VAL A 11 -11.02 -3.83 4.98
N ASN A 12 -10.06 -3.52 5.86
CA ASN A 12 -10.36 -2.99 7.19
C ASN A 12 -11.13 -1.66 7.13
N VAL A 13 -10.74 -0.76 6.21
CA VAL A 13 -11.45 0.52 6.01
C VAL A 13 -12.86 0.27 5.46
N ALA A 14 -13.03 -0.61 4.48
CA ALA A 14 -14.35 -0.94 3.94
C ALA A 14 -15.28 -1.52 5.03
N VAL A 15 -14.76 -2.43 5.87
CA VAL A 15 -15.51 -2.98 7.02
C VAL A 15 -15.88 -1.89 8.04
N ALA A 16 -14.96 -0.96 8.32
CA ALA A 16 -15.23 0.13 9.27
C ALA A 16 -16.30 1.09 8.75
N LEU A 17 -16.25 1.44 7.46
CA LEU A 17 -17.28 2.26 6.81
C LEU A 17 -18.65 1.57 6.82
N LYS A 18 -18.71 0.28 6.50
CA LYS A 18 -19.97 -0.48 6.57
C LYS A 18 -20.54 -0.54 7.99
N LYS A 19 -19.68 -0.72 9.02
CA LYS A 19 -20.10 -0.65 10.42
C LYS A 19 -20.59 0.74 10.83
N ALA A 20 -20.08 1.79 10.20
CA ALA A 20 -20.53 3.17 10.42
C ALA A 20 -21.85 3.51 9.71
N GLY A 21 -22.45 2.55 8.98
CA GLY A 21 -23.75 2.69 8.32
C GLY A 21 -23.68 3.14 6.86
N HIS A 22 -22.48 3.16 6.25
CA HIS A 22 -22.35 3.48 4.84
C HIS A 22 -22.55 2.26 3.94
N ASP A 23 -23.08 2.46 2.75
CA ASP A 23 -23.04 1.46 1.69
C ASP A 23 -21.69 1.50 0.99
N VAL A 24 -21.07 0.32 0.84
CA VAL A 24 -19.67 0.21 0.40
C VAL A 24 -19.55 -0.81 -0.72
N ASP A 25 -19.09 -0.33 -1.88
CA ASP A 25 -18.65 -1.15 -3.00
C ASP A 25 -17.12 -1.15 -3.07
N VAL A 26 -16.53 -2.33 -3.27
CA VAL A 26 -15.08 -2.48 -3.42
C VAL A 26 -14.75 -2.99 -4.81
N TYR A 27 -14.04 -2.20 -5.60
CA TYR A 27 -13.53 -2.58 -6.91
C TYR A 27 -12.12 -3.15 -6.78
N ALA A 28 -11.94 -4.43 -7.12
CA ALA A 28 -10.65 -5.11 -6.98
C ALA A 28 -10.33 -6.00 -8.18
N ALA A 29 -9.06 -6.05 -8.58
CA ALA A 29 -8.60 -6.96 -9.64
C ALA A 29 -8.62 -8.42 -9.18
N ARG A 30 -8.39 -8.66 -7.89
CA ARG A 30 -8.39 -9.99 -7.28
C ARG A 30 -9.31 -9.99 -6.06
N VAL A 31 -10.22 -10.95 -6.04
CA VAL A 31 -11.13 -11.16 -4.91
C VAL A 31 -10.59 -12.37 -4.14
N GLY A 32 -10.17 -12.19 -2.92
CA GLY A 32 -9.85 -13.28 -2.00
C GLY A 32 -11.11 -13.75 -1.29
N GLY A 33 -11.09 -14.96 -0.72
CA GLY A 33 -12.24 -15.69 -0.20
C GLY A 33 -13.03 -15.09 0.97
N GLU A 34 -12.86 -13.81 1.28
CA GLU A 34 -13.62 -13.09 2.29
C GLU A 34 -14.42 -11.93 1.64
N ALA A 35 -15.29 -12.25 0.68
CA ALA A 35 -16.45 -11.41 0.34
C ALA A 35 -17.44 -11.37 1.53
N GLU A 36 -16.96 -11.66 2.72
CA GLU A 36 -17.68 -11.79 3.95
C GLU A 36 -17.84 -10.42 4.60
N ARG A 37 -19.01 -10.16 5.14
CA ARG A 37 -19.39 -9.02 6.00
C ARG A 37 -20.24 -7.94 5.34
N GLY A 38 -21.04 -8.27 4.31
CA GLY A 38 -22.02 -7.34 3.74
C GLY A 38 -21.40 -6.21 2.92
N ILE A 39 -20.18 -6.44 2.40
CA ILE A 39 -19.50 -5.56 1.45
C ILE A 39 -19.70 -6.12 0.05
N ASN A 40 -20.18 -5.31 -0.88
CA ASN A 40 -20.28 -5.68 -2.27
C ASN A 40 -18.88 -5.59 -2.93
N VAL A 41 -18.34 -6.72 -3.39
CA VAL A 41 -17.04 -6.76 -4.05
C VAL A 41 -17.21 -6.99 -5.54
N VAL A 42 -16.87 -5.99 -6.32
CA VAL A 42 -16.94 -6.00 -7.79
C VAL A 42 -15.57 -6.36 -8.34
N LYS A 43 -15.46 -7.53 -8.95
CA LYS A 43 -14.23 -7.94 -9.62
C LYS A 43 -14.05 -7.14 -10.92
N VAL A 44 -12.92 -6.46 -11.03
CA VAL A 44 -12.51 -5.73 -12.24
C VAL A 44 -11.36 -6.48 -12.91
N GLU A 45 -11.63 -7.06 -14.05
CA GLU A 45 -10.61 -7.82 -14.78
C GLU A 45 -9.50 -6.91 -15.29
N GLU A 46 -8.26 -7.36 -15.13
CA GLU A 46 -7.09 -6.78 -15.78
C GLU A 46 -6.88 -7.47 -17.13
N THR A 47 -6.61 -6.71 -18.19
CA THR A 47 -6.28 -7.26 -19.50
C THR A 47 -4.91 -6.81 -19.95
N GLY A 48 -4.23 -7.70 -20.66
CA GLY A 48 -2.92 -7.46 -21.25
C GLY A 48 -1.87 -8.49 -20.81
N PHE A 49 -0.91 -8.73 -21.70
CA PHE A 49 0.19 -9.67 -21.47
C PHE A 49 1.33 -9.06 -20.64
N ILE A 50 1.45 -7.73 -20.62
CA ILE A 50 2.48 -7.01 -19.88
C ILE A 50 1.85 -6.21 -18.72
N SER A 51 2.62 -6.03 -17.65
CA SER A 51 2.16 -5.35 -16.43
C SER A 51 1.65 -3.93 -16.66
N ALA A 52 2.23 -3.20 -17.62
CA ALA A 52 1.77 -1.86 -17.98
C ALA A 52 0.32 -1.87 -18.49
N LEU A 53 -0.01 -2.78 -19.39
CA LEU A 53 -1.37 -2.90 -19.96
C LEU A 53 -2.38 -3.32 -18.87
N LYS A 54 -1.98 -4.21 -17.96
CA LYS A 54 -2.84 -4.60 -16.82
C LYS A 54 -3.21 -3.39 -15.96
N VAL A 55 -2.22 -2.59 -15.56
CA VAL A 55 -2.44 -1.39 -14.74
C VAL A 55 -3.31 -0.38 -15.48
N LEU A 56 -3.04 -0.11 -16.76
CA LEU A 56 -3.82 0.84 -17.55
C LEU A 56 -5.24 0.35 -17.82
N SER A 57 -5.43 -0.94 -18.13
CA SER A 57 -6.75 -1.52 -18.37
C SER A 57 -7.61 -1.53 -17.10
N PHE A 58 -7.01 -1.82 -15.95
CA PHE A 58 -7.69 -1.71 -14.66
C PHE A 58 -8.16 -0.28 -14.41
N ASN A 59 -7.27 0.72 -14.56
CA ASN A 59 -7.62 2.12 -14.41
C ASN A 59 -8.78 2.53 -15.35
N ALA A 60 -8.69 2.19 -16.63
CA ALA A 60 -9.71 2.54 -17.61
C ALA A 60 -11.08 1.91 -17.28
N ARG A 61 -11.10 0.65 -16.83
CA ARG A 61 -12.33 -0.05 -16.45
C ARG A 61 -12.95 0.50 -15.19
N VAL A 62 -12.16 0.75 -14.15
CA VAL A 62 -12.65 1.40 -12.92
C VAL A 62 -13.25 2.77 -13.26
N ARG A 63 -12.57 3.60 -14.05
CA ARG A 63 -13.11 4.88 -14.50
C ARG A 63 -14.44 4.76 -15.22
N LYS A 64 -14.60 3.74 -16.06
CA LYS A 64 -15.88 3.49 -16.75
C LYS A 64 -16.97 3.11 -15.75
N LEU A 65 -16.68 2.23 -14.80
CA LEU A 65 -17.63 1.81 -13.76
C LEU A 65 -18.06 2.98 -12.87
N LEU A 66 -17.11 3.81 -12.44
CA LEU A 66 -17.39 5.00 -11.62
C LEU A 66 -18.28 6.04 -12.32
N ARG A 67 -18.22 6.14 -13.65
CA ARG A 67 -19.10 7.03 -14.41
C ARG A 67 -20.55 6.56 -14.51
N HIS A 68 -20.80 5.28 -14.30
CA HIS A 68 -22.14 4.67 -14.41
C HIS A 68 -22.81 4.47 -13.05
N ASN A 69 -22.09 4.73 -11.96
CA ASN A 69 -22.59 4.59 -10.60
C ASN A 69 -22.42 5.93 -9.89
N ASP A 70 -23.42 6.30 -9.13
CA ASP A 70 -23.42 7.55 -8.36
C ASP A 70 -22.92 7.23 -6.94
N TYR A 71 -21.69 7.70 -6.64
CA TYR A 71 -21.05 7.54 -5.34
C TYR A 71 -20.83 8.90 -4.70
N ASP A 72 -21.18 9.03 -3.42
CA ASP A 72 -20.88 10.25 -2.66
C ASP A 72 -19.37 10.47 -2.51
N VAL A 73 -18.60 9.38 -2.34
CA VAL A 73 -17.14 9.42 -2.16
C VAL A 73 -16.47 8.22 -2.81
N VAL A 74 -15.43 8.47 -3.61
CA VAL A 74 -14.56 7.46 -4.20
C VAL A 74 -13.19 7.49 -3.52
N LEU A 75 -12.88 6.43 -2.76
CA LEU A 75 -11.62 6.27 -2.04
C LEU A 75 -10.69 5.25 -2.75
N GLY A 76 -9.53 5.69 -3.20
CA GLY A 76 -8.54 4.83 -3.86
C GLY A 76 -7.36 4.43 -2.98
N PHE A 77 -7.07 3.12 -2.91
CA PHE A 77 -5.89 2.54 -2.27
C PHE A 77 -4.80 2.14 -3.27
N THR A 78 -5.10 2.22 -4.54
CA THR A 78 -4.20 1.95 -5.66
C THR A 78 -4.20 3.11 -6.65
N GLN A 79 -3.30 3.07 -7.61
CA GLN A 79 -3.14 4.14 -8.60
C GLN A 79 -4.28 4.10 -9.64
N VAL A 80 -5.36 4.79 -9.33
CA VAL A 80 -6.53 5.01 -10.20
C VAL A 80 -6.91 6.48 -10.11
N PHE A 81 -7.55 7.03 -11.14
CA PHE A 81 -8.10 8.39 -11.15
C PHE A 81 -9.34 8.46 -12.06
N PRO A 82 -10.28 9.43 -11.88
CA PRO A 82 -10.34 10.39 -10.77
C PRO A 82 -10.79 9.73 -9.46
N LEU A 83 -10.47 10.36 -8.33
CA LEU A 83 -10.82 9.94 -6.97
C LEU A 83 -11.15 11.15 -6.13
N ASP A 84 -12.07 11.04 -5.16
CA ASP A 84 -12.24 12.09 -4.16
C ASP A 84 -11.14 12.03 -3.10
N VAL A 85 -10.73 10.81 -2.74
CA VAL A 85 -9.67 10.59 -1.77
C VAL A 85 -8.67 9.57 -2.29
N TYR A 86 -7.42 9.99 -2.47
CA TYR A 86 -6.32 9.08 -2.79
C TYR A 86 -5.50 8.73 -1.56
N ARG A 87 -5.38 7.45 -1.24
CA ARG A 87 -4.50 6.99 -0.16
C ARG A 87 -3.15 6.52 -0.69
N ALA A 88 -2.13 7.37 -0.57
CA ALA A 88 -0.75 7.11 -0.97
C ALA A 88 -0.01 6.22 0.06
N SER A 89 -0.50 5.00 0.29
CA SER A 89 0.05 4.09 1.32
C SER A 89 1.41 3.49 0.95
N GLY A 90 1.66 3.31 -0.34
CA GLY A 90 2.90 2.71 -0.88
C GLY A 90 4.04 3.71 -1.09
N GLY A 91 3.80 5.00 -0.81
CA GLY A 91 4.72 6.07 -1.21
C GLY A 91 4.51 6.49 -2.67
N VAL A 92 5.44 7.25 -3.21
CA VAL A 92 5.43 7.76 -4.59
C VAL A 92 6.37 6.93 -5.45
N HIS A 93 5.90 6.49 -6.62
CA HIS A 93 6.66 5.61 -7.52
C HIS A 93 7.96 6.25 -8.02
N GLU A 94 7.95 7.55 -8.29
CA GLU A 94 9.16 8.27 -8.69
C GLU A 94 10.22 8.27 -7.58
N HIS A 95 9.82 8.42 -6.31
CA HIS A 95 10.74 8.30 -5.18
C HIS A 95 11.33 6.88 -5.10
N TRP A 96 10.49 5.85 -5.26
CA TRP A 96 10.94 4.47 -5.28
C TRP A 96 11.96 4.21 -6.41
N LEU A 97 11.74 4.75 -7.62
CA LEU A 97 12.69 4.66 -8.73
C LEU A 97 14.06 5.28 -8.40
N ARG A 98 14.08 6.38 -7.65
CA ARG A 98 15.32 7.03 -7.21
C ARG A 98 16.11 6.17 -6.22
N LEU A 99 15.41 5.47 -5.33
CA LEU A 99 16.04 4.53 -4.40
C LEU A 99 16.53 3.27 -5.12
N GLN A 100 15.74 2.73 -6.04
CA GLN A 100 16.07 1.52 -6.79
C GLN A 100 17.23 1.75 -7.77
N TYR A 101 17.29 2.93 -8.37
CA TYR A 101 18.27 3.32 -9.39
C TYR A 101 18.95 4.64 -9.00
N PRO A 102 19.93 4.61 -8.09
CA PRO A 102 20.62 5.83 -7.62
C PRO A 102 21.33 6.61 -8.74
N ASN A 103 21.94 5.89 -9.70
CA ASN A 103 22.57 6.51 -10.85
C ASN A 103 21.54 7.18 -11.77
N PRO A 104 21.62 8.51 -12.01
CA PRO A 104 20.59 9.24 -12.76
C PRO A 104 20.48 8.81 -14.23
N LEU A 105 21.60 8.47 -14.89
CA LEU A 105 21.61 8.03 -16.29
C LEU A 105 20.96 6.66 -16.43
N PHE A 106 21.31 5.72 -15.55
CA PHE A 106 20.72 4.39 -15.54
C PHE A 106 19.24 4.44 -15.17
N ARG A 107 18.86 5.31 -14.24
CA ARG A 107 17.45 5.57 -13.90
C ARG A 107 16.66 6.10 -15.08
N ALA A 108 17.22 7.10 -15.82
CA ALA A 108 16.59 7.63 -17.02
C ALA A 108 16.40 6.53 -18.09
N PHE A 109 17.42 5.70 -18.31
CA PHE A 109 17.32 4.55 -19.20
C PHE A 109 16.22 3.58 -18.76
N LYS A 110 16.18 3.19 -17.48
CA LYS A 110 15.14 2.31 -16.93
C LYS A 110 13.74 2.93 -17.00
N TYR A 111 13.64 4.23 -16.79
CA TYR A 111 12.39 4.96 -16.91
C TYR A 111 11.80 4.87 -18.33
N VAL A 112 12.64 5.08 -19.36
CA VAL A 112 12.19 5.05 -20.76
C VAL A 112 11.94 3.63 -21.28
N THR A 113 12.74 2.64 -20.83
CA THR A 113 12.65 1.26 -21.33
C THR A 113 11.58 0.42 -20.60
N SER A 114 11.09 0.88 -19.45
CA SER A 114 10.08 0.14 -18.68
C SER A 114 8.69 0.76 -18.82
N LEU A 115 7.87 0.17 -19.67
CA LEU A 115 6.49 0.61 -19.90
C LEU A 115 5.66 0.64 -18.61
N VAL A 116 5.93 -0.24 -17.65
CA VAL A 116 5.21 -0.24 -16.37
C VAL A 116 5.59 0.98 -15.52
N HIS A 117 6.86 1.38 -15.50
CA HIS A 117 7.28 2.59 -14.77
C HIS A 117 6.68 3.85 -15.40
N LEU A 118 6.65 3.93 -16.73
CA LEU A 118 5.98 5.02 -17.44
C LEU A 118 4.48 5.08 -17.10
N ALA A 119 3.79 3.94 -17.15
CA ALA A 119 2.37 3.87 -16.81
C ALA A 119 2.10 4.30 -15.36
N MET A 120 2.87 3.82 -14.41
CA MET A 120 2.72 4.15 -12.99
C MET A 120 2.93 5.64 -12.72
N VAL A 121 4.02 6.22 -13.24
CA VAL A 121 4.30 7.64 -13.09
C VAL A 121 3.25 8.50 -13.79
N TRP A 122 2.79 8.08 -14.96
CA TRP A 122 1.71 8.77 -15.67
C TRP A 122 0.42 8.79 -14.86
N ILE A 123 0.02 7.66 -14.26
CA ILE A 123 -1.16 7.59 -13.41
C ILE A 123 -0.99 8.47 -12.17
N GLU A 124 0.14 8.38 -11.47
CA GLU A 124 0.39 9.20 -10.27
C GLU A 124 0.36 10.71 -10.57
N ARG A 125 0.93 11.14 -11.69
CA ARG A 125 0.86 12.53 -12.13
C ARG A 125 -0.56 12.97 -12.49
N ASN A 126 -1.40 12.07 -13.00
CA ASN A 126 -2.80 12.38 -13.23
C ASN A 126 -3.59 12.42 -11.92
N ILE A 127 -3.32 11.53 -10.96
CA ILE A 127 -3.90 11.62 -9.62
C ILE A 127 -3.57 12.96 -8.97
N ALA A 128 -2.34 13.45 -9.14
CA ALA A 128 -1.87 14.69 -8.53
C ALA A 128 -2.51 15.98 -9.10
N LYS A 129 -3.21 15.89 -10.23
CA LYS A 129 -3.93 17.05 -10.78
C LYS A 129 -5.13 17.40 -9.91
N PRO A 130 -5.36 18.70 -9.59
CA PRO A 130 -6.45 19.13 -8.72
C PRO A 130 -7.82 18.62 -9.15
N GLU A 131 -8.07 18.50 -10.46
CA GLU A 131 -9.33 18.02 -11.01
C GLU A 131 -9.55 16.49 -10.81
N ASN A 132 -8.54 15.75 -10.39
CA ASN A 132 -8.59 14.29 -10.26
C ASN A 132 -8.52 13.79 -8.81
N HIS A 133 -8.39 14.69 -7.83
CA HIS A 133 -8.45 14.35 -6.41
C HIS A 133 -9.02 15.50 -5.57
N GLY A 134 -9.75 15.16 -4.51
CA GLY A 134 -10.13 16.09 -3.45
C GLY A 134 -9.06 16.17 -2.38
N PHE A 135 -8.72 15.01 -1.79
CA PHE A 135 -7.69 14.90 -0.75
C PHE A 135 -6.73 13.74 -1.02
N VAL A 136 -5.47 13.93 -0.57
CA VAL A 136 -4.49 12.85 -0.52
C VAL A 136 -4.22 12.47 0.94
N ILE A 137 -4.46 11.21 1.29
CA ILE A 137 -4.12 10.66 2.60
C ILE A 137 -2.77 9.96 2.51
N THR A 138 -1.86 10.28 3.43
CA THR A 138 -0.57 9.63 3.58
C THR A 138 -0.47 8.93 4.93
N ASN A 139 0.26 7.82 5.00
CA ASN A 139 0.43 7.05 6.24
C ASN A 139 1.56 7.56 7.13
N SER A 140 2.30 8.57 6.70
CA SER A 140 3.38 9.19 7.48
C SER A 140 3.71 10.58 6.99
N LYS A 141 4.37 11.38 7.84
CA LYS A 141 4.93 12.69 7.45
C LYS A 141 5.99 12.56 6.35
N LEU A 142 6.74 11.45 6.33
CA LEU A 142 7.72 11.16 5.29
C LEU A 142 7.05 11.04 3.92
N VAL A 143 5.99 10.23 3.83
CA VAL A 143 5.23 10.06 2.57
C VAL A 143 4.54 11.37 2.17
N LYS A 144 4.04 12.16 3.12
CA LYS A 144 3.53 13.53 2.86
C LYS A 144 4.61 14.38 2.17
N GLY A 145 5.84 14.37 2.69
CA GLY A 145 6.98 15.06 2.06
C GLY A 145 7.24 14.61 0.62
N HIS A 146 7.17 13.30 0.36
CA HIS A 146 7.36 12.76 -1.00
C HIS A 146 6.22 13.16 -1.95
N VAL A 147 4.96 13.13 -1.51
CA VAL A 147 3.81 13.56 -2.32
C VAL A 147 3.96 15.03 -2.72
N ARG A 148 4.33 15.91 -1.79
CA ARG A 148 4.62 17.31 -2.11
C ARG A 148 5.77 17.46 -3.10
N GLN A 149 6.88 16.80 -2.83
CA GLN A 149 8.14 16.96 -3.59
C GLN A 149 8.03 16.41 -5.02
N TYR A 150 7.41 15.25 -5.21
CA TYR A 150 7.42 14.53 -6.49
C TYR A 150 6.14 14.68 -7.29
N LEU A 151 5.02 14.93 -6.63
CA LEU A 151 3.72 15.08 -7.28
C LEU A 151 3.21 16.54 -7.28
N GLY A 152 3.80 17.42 -6.48
CA GLY A 152 3.42 18.84 -6.45
C GLY A 152 2.05 19.12 -5.80
N VAL A 153 1.49 18.16 -5.06
CA VAL A 153 0.21 18.35 -4.37
C VAL A 153 0.37 19.37 -3.25
N ASN A 154 -0.59 20.29 -3.13
CA ASN A 154 -0.55 21.33 -2.10
C ASN A 154 -0.62 20.73 -0.69
N ASP A 155 0.05 21.36 0.27
CA ASP A 155 0.07 20.87 1.66
C ASP A 155 -1.32 20.86 2.30
N SER A 156 -2.19 21.80 1.92
CA SER A 156 -3.59 21.90 2.33
C SER A 156 -4.43 20.68 1.96
N ASP A 157 -4.08 20.01 0.86
CA ASP A 157 -4.84 18.90 0.29
C ASP A 157 -4.33 17.54 0.79
N ILE A 158 -3.25 17.54 1.60
CA ILE A 158 -2.66 16.31 2.14
C ILE A 158 -2.97 16.17 3.63
N ARG A 159 -3.55 15.01 4.00
CA ARG A 159 -3.79 14.62 5.39
C ARG A 159 -2.88 13.44 5.77
N VAL A 160 -2.29 13.51 6.96
CA VAL A 160 -1.52 12.38 7.51
C VAL A 160 -2.45 11.57 8.42
N VAL A 161 -2.73 10.33 8.01
CA VAL A 161 -3.51 9.38 8.80
C VAL A 161 -2.67 8.12 8.97
N TYR A 162 -2.10 7.95 10.14
CA TYR A 162 -1.27 6.78 10.46
C TYR A 162 -2.07 5.49 10.39
N ASN A 163 -1.40 4.39 10.07
CA ASN A 163 -2.03 3.08 10.13
C ASN A 163 -2.37 2.73 11.57
N GLY A 164 -3.61 2.31 11.81
CA GLY A 164 -4.03 1.76 13.08
C GLY A 164 -3.54 0.31 13.25
N ILE A 165 -3.55 -0.13 14.49
CA ILE A 165 -3.31 -1.53 14.88
C ILE A 165 -4.54 -2.07 15.63
N ASP A 166 -4.76 -3.36 15.52
CA ASP A 166 -5.79 -4.04 16.30
C ASP A 166 -5.27 -4.33 17.71
N HIS A 167 -5.71 -3.53 18.67
CA HIS A 167 -5.32 -3.69 20.07
C HIS A 167 -5.86 -4.98 20.72
N GLY A 168 -6.88 -5.60 20.15
CA GLY A 168 -7.35 -6.91 20.58
C GLY A 168 -6.35 -8.02 20.25
N LEU A 169 -5.64 -7.89 19.13
CA LEU A 169 -4.61 -8.84 18.70
C LEU A 169 -3.21 -8.46 19.18
N PHE A 170 -2.88 -7.17 19.18
CA PHE A 170 -1.53 -6.65 19.49
C PHE A 170 -1.56 -5.91 20.83
N ASN A 171 -1.46 -6.67 21.94
CA ASN A 171 -1.47 -6.14 23.29
C ASN A 171 -0.48 -6.88 24.19
N GLN A 172 -0.32 -6.42 25.45
CA GLN A 172 0.63 -6.99 26.41
C GLN A 172 0.28 -8.42 26.85
N GLU A 173 -0.99 -8.84 26.72
CA GLU A 173 -1.42 -10.16 27.17
C GLU A 173 -0.80 -11.30 26.37
N VAL A 174 -0.35 -11.02 25.11
CA VAL A 174 0.36 -12.00 24.31
C VAL A 174 1.65 -12.50 24.96
N LYS A 175 2.18 -11.80 25.95
CA LYS A 175 3.34 -12.23 26.73
C LYS A 175 3.12 -13.55 27.47
N LYS A 176 1.89 -13.90 27.80
CA LYS A 176 1.54 -15.19 28.42
C LYS A 176 1.94 -16.40 27.58
N PHE A 177 2.02 -16.24 26.25
CA PHE A 177 2.44 -17.31 25.32
C PHE A 177 3.95 -17.38 25.14
N ARG A 178 4.75 -16.53 25.82
CA ARG A 178 6.19 -16.43 25.60
C ARG A 178 6.91 -17.77 25.84
N SER A 179 6.74 -18.37 27.01
CA SER A 179 7.46 -19.60 27.40
C SER A 179 7.10 -20.77 26.50
N GLU A 180 5.80 -20.97 26.22
CA GLU A 180 5.31 -22.01 25.32
C GLU A 180 5.87 -21.83 23.90
N THR A 181 5.83 -20.61 23.37
CA THR A 181 6.33 -20.32 22.02
C THR A 181 7.84 -20.55 21.92
N ARG A 182 8.60 -20.14 22.94
CA ARG A 182 10.05 -20.34 22.96
C ARG A 182 10.41 -21.82 23.05
N ALA A 183 9.71 -22.57 23.91
CA ALA A 183 9.91 -24.02 24.03
C ALA A 183 9.62 -24.74 22.71
N ALA A 184 8.51 -24.39 22.04
CA ALA A 184 8.14 -24.96 20.73
C ALA A 184 9.17 -24.67 19.63
N LEU A 185 9.89 -23.55 19.73
CA LEU A 185 10.93 -23.14 18.77
C LEU A 185 12.35 -23.57 19.18
N GLY A 186 12.53 -24.24 20.34
CA GLY A 186 13.82 -24.63 20.89
C GLY A 186 14.71 -23.44 21.30
N ILE A 187 14.11 -22.33 21.69
CA ILE A 187 14.83 -21.09 22.06
C ILE A 187 14.95 -21.02 23.59
N PRO A 188 16.18 -21.00 24.16
CA PRO A 188 16.39 -20.83 25.58
C PRO A 188 15.77 -19.53 26.12
N ASP A 189 15.31 -19.54 27.39
CA ASP A 189 14.61 -18.41 27.97
C ASP A 189 15.48 -17.14 28.06
N ASN A 190 16.77 -17.30 28.25
CA ASN A 190 17.75 -16.20 28.41
C ASN A 190 18.28 -15.67 27.07
N ASP A 191 17.98 -16.32 25.96
CA ASP A 191 18.48 -15.87 24.67
C ASP A 191 17.78 -14.59 24.20
N VAL A 192 18.54 -13.69 23.59
CA VAL A 192 18.01 -12.53 22.89
C VAL A 192 17.55 -12.95 21.50
N VAL A 193 16.28 -12.69 21.19
CA VAL A 193 15.70 -13.05 19.89
C VAL A 193 15.46 -11.80 19.04
N ALA A 194 16.11 -11.75 17.88
CA ALA A 194 15.82 -10.77 16.86
C ALA A 194 14.90 -11.40 15.81
N LEU A 195 13.63 -11.00 15.80
CA LEU A 195 12.65 -11.50 14.84
C LEU A 195 12.57 -10.57 13.63
N TYR A 196 12.78 -11.12 12.44
CA TYR A 196 12.60 -10.43 11.17
C TYR A 196 11.47 -11.09 10.36
N VAL A 197 10.43 -10.33 10.04
CA VAL A 197 9.28 -10.81 9.25
C VAL A 197 9.10 -9.94 8.01
N SER A 198 9.22 -10.53 6.82
CA SER A 198 9.05 -9.79 5.57
C SER A 198 8.77 -10.74 4.40
N ASN A 199 7.99 -10.26 3.43
CA ASN A 199 7.79 -10.89 2.13
C ASN A 199 8.80 -10.40 1.06
N ASN A 200 9.61 -9.39 1.36
CA ASN A 200 10.63 -8.84 0.46
C ASN A 200 11.87 -8.42 1.27
N TRP A 201 12.75 -9.36 1.52
CA TRP A 201 13.94 -9.26 2.35
C TRP A 201 14.91 -8.16 1.89
N ILE A 202 15.14 -8.02 0.55
CA ILE A 202 16.02 -6.99 -0.02
C ILE A 202 15.49 -5.60 0.29
N ARG A 203 14.23 -5.33 -0.10
CA ARG A 203 13.60 -4.03 0.10
C ARG A 203 13.42 -3.66 1.57
N LYS A 204 13.27 -4.65 2.44
CA LYS A 204 13.04 -4.47 3.87
C LYS A 204 14.32 -4.52 4.70
N GLY A 205 15.49 -4.59 4.06
CA GLY A 205 16.78 -4.39 4.70
C GLY A 205 17.27 -5.54 5.56
N LEU A 206 16.98 -6.82 5.22
CA LEU A 206 17.50 -7.97 5.95
C LEU A 206 19.04 -7.96 6.02
N ASP A 207 19.72 -7.58 4.93
CA ASP A 207 21.18 -7.46 4.90
C ASP A 207 21.69 -6.46 5.96
N THR A 208 21.00 -5.33 6.12
CA THR A 208 21.33 -4.33 7.15
C THR A 208 21.18 -4.91 8.55
N VAL A 209 20.11 -5.69 8.80
CA VAL A 209 19.87 -6.33 10.10
C VAL A 209 21.00 -7.34 10.38
N LEU A 210 21.34 -8.19 9.41
CA LEU A 210 22.40 -9.20 9.58
C LEU A 210 23.77 -8.56 9.83
N ARG A 211 24.11 -7.47 9.15
CA ARG A 211 25.34 -6.71 9.41
C ARG A 211 25.36 -6.10 10.81
N ALA A 212 24.25 -5.47 11.20
CA ALA A 212 24.13 -4.89 12.54
C ALA A 212 24.26 -5.96 13.64
N MET A 213 23.67 -7.14 13.46
CA MET A 213 23.81 -8.25 14.41
C MET A 213 25.25 -8.75 14.56
N ARG A 214 26.06 -8.71 13.49
CA ARG A 214 27.48 -9.06 13.59
C ARG A 214 28.26 -8.13 14.53
N ASP A 215 27.83 -6.87 14.60
CA ASP A 215 28.50 -5.83 15.37
C ASP A 215 27.97 -5.73 16.81
N VAL A 216 26.85 -6.42 17.12
CA VAL A 216 26.33 -6.58 18.49
C VAL A 216 27.18 -7.63 19.20
N LYS A 217 28.04 -7.17 20.11
CA LYS A 217 28.74 -8.07 21.03
C LYS A 217 27.75 -8.48 22.11
N GLY A 218 27.58 -9.78 22.32
CA GLY A 218 26.77 -10.34 23.38
C GLY A 218 27.29 -10.01 24.76
#